data_49846b8a8860be65d08b34367eb54ccb
#
_entry.id   49846b8a8860be65d08b34367eb54ccb
#
_cell.length_a   1.000
_cell.length_b   1.000
_cell.length_c   1.000
_cell.angle_alpha   90.00
_cell.angle_beta   90.00
_cell.angle_gamma   90.00
#
_symmetry.space_group_name_H-M   'P 1'
#
loop_
_entity.id
_entity.type
_entity.pdbx_description
1 polymer ?
#
loop_
_entity_poly.entity_id
_entity_poly.type
_entity_poly.pdbx_seq_one_letter_code
_entity_poly.pdbx_strand_id
1 'polypeptide(L)'
;GECGACTVLLNGEPVNSCMVLAVECDGANIVTVEGLAGEKQLNPIQEAIIRKGGVQCGFCTPGVLLSSYALLKRNPNPSENEIREALVGNLCRCTGYVRIIESVKEASRMQLVTT
;
A
#
# COMPACT_ATOMS: atom_id res chain seq x y z
N GLY A 1 -16.33 -4.02 0.52
CA GLY A 1 -15.47 -5.19 0.25
C GLY A 1 -15.04 -5.32 -1.21
N GLU A 2 -15.30 -4.29 -2.05
CA GLU A 2 -15.07 -4.38 -3.50
C GLU A 2 -13.85 -3.57 -3.97
N CYS A 3 -13.69 -2.34 -3.48
CA CYS A 3 -12.74 -1.41 -4.11
C CYS A 3 -11.38 -1.27 -3.40
N GLY A 4 -11.29 -1.65 -2.14
CA GLY A 4 -10.06 -1.55 -1.37
C GLY A 4 -9.68 -0.13 -0.91
N ALA A 5 -10.51 0.88 -1.15
CA ALA A 5 -10.21 2.25 -0.71
C ALA A 5 -10.08 2.36 0.81
N CYS A 6 -10.76 1.49 1.55
CA CYS A 6 -10.76 1.46 3.01
C CYS A 6 -9.65 0.58 3.61
N THR A 7 -8.73 0.08 2.82
CA THR A 7 -7.65 -0.80 3.30
C THR A 7 -6.91 -0.17 4.48
N VAL A 8 -6.77 -0.95 5.54
CA VAL A 8 -5.91 -0.65 6.69
C VAL A 8 -5.03 -1.87 6.97
N LEU A 9 -3.98 -1.71 7.74
CA LEU A 9 -3.23 -2.86 8.26
C LEU A 9 -3.79 -3.24 9.61
N LEU A 10 -4.30 -4.45 9.71
CA LEU A 10 -4.76 -5.04 10.95
C LEU A 10 -3.75 -6.10 11.38
N ASN A 11 -3.02 -5.83 12.44
CA ASN A 11 -1.89 -6.68 12.88
C ASN A 11 -0.90 -6.98 11.74
N GLY A 12 -0.62 -5.96 10.92
CA GLY A 12 0.31 -6.05 9.79
C GLY A 12 -0.28 -6.59 8.49
N GLU A 13 -1.52 -7.07 8.48
CA GLU A 13 -2.16 -7.61 7.28
C GLU A 13 -3.13 -6.60 6.66
N PRO A 14 -3.11 -6.43 5.33
CA PRO A 14 -4.06 -5.53 4.68
C PRO A 14 -5.46 -6.13 4.68
N VAL A 15 -6.41 -5.37 5.18
CA VAL A 15 -7.83 -5.76 5.23
C VAL A 15 -8.71 -4.61 4.76
N ASN A 16 -9.89 -4.95 4.23
CA ASN A 16 -10.93 -3.98 3.94
C ASN A 16 -11.64 -3.60 5.24
N SER A 17 -11.35 -2.41 5.78
CA SER A 17 -11.93 -2.00 7.06
C SER A 17 -13.46 -1.92 7.04
N CYS A 18 -14.07 -1.69 5.87
CA CYS A 18 -15.52 -1.69 5.71
C CYS A 18 -16.18 -3.06 5.98
N MET A 19 -15.39 -4.13 5.97
CA MET A 19 -15.86 -5.51 6.19
C MET A 19 -15.43 -6.09 7.55
N VAL A 20 -14.78 -5.29 8.38
CA VAL A 20 -14.31 -5.72 9.70
C VAL A 20 -15.19 -5.09 10.79
N LEU A 21 -15.70 -5.91 11.69
CA LEU A 21 -16.46 -5.42 12.84
C LEU A 21 -15.49 -4.79 13.86
N ALA A 22 -15.84 -3.63 14.37
CA ALA A 22 -15.01 -2.93 15.35
C ALA A 22 -14.73 -3.78 16.59
N VAL A 23 -15.69 -4.60 17.00
CA VAL A 23 -15.53 -5.50 18.15
C VAL A 23 -14.45 -6.55 17.94
N GLU A 24 -14.18 -6.93 16.70
CA GLU A 24 -13.11 -7.89 16.36
C GLU A 24 -11.71 -7.26 16.50
N CYS A 25 -11.64 -5.94 16.58
CA CYS A 25 -10.37 -5.20 16.64
C CYS A 25 -9.90 -4.94 18.08
N ASP A 26 -10.59 -5.46 19.08
CA ASP A 26 -10.17 -5.28 20.47
C ASP A 26 -8.78 -5.85 20.68
N GLY A 27 -7.86 -5.03 21.20
CA GLY A 27 -6.46 -5.41 21.40
C GLY A 27 -5.61 -5.47 20.12
N ALA A 28 -6.18 -5.17 18.93
CA ALA A 28 -5.46 -5.22 17.67
C ALA A 28 -4.62 -3.96 17.44
N ASN A 29 -3.54 -4.12 16.67
CA ASN A 29 -2.75 -3.01 16.14
C ASN A 29 -3.29 -2.63 14.76
N ILE A 30 -3.74 -1.39 14.61
CA ILE A 30 -4.27 -0.87 13.35
C ILE A 30 -3.38 0.25 12.85
N VAL A 31 -2.96 0.15 11.58
CA VAL A 31 -2.19 1.19 10.91
C VAL A 31 -3.00 1.69 9.72
N THR A 32 -3.21 3.00 9.67
CA THR A 32 -3.77 3.70 8.52
C THR A 32 -2.65 4.36 7.72
N VAL A 33 -2.99 4.96 6.57
CA VAL A 33 -1.97 5.59 5.70
C VAL A 33 -1.18 6.68 6.43
N GLU A 34 -1.78 7.38 7.37
CA GLU A 34 -1.13 8.41 8.18
C GLU A 34 0.03 7.84 9.00
N GLY A 35 -0.08 6.57 9.38
CA GLY A 35 0.95 5.88 10.18
C GLY A 35 2.12 5.34 9.39
N LEU A 36 2.13 5.43 8.06
CA LEU A 36 3.24 4.93 7.26
C LEU A 36 4.45 5.88 7.27
N ALA A 37 4.21 7.18 7.33
CA ALA A 37 5.28 8.17 7.35
C ALA A 37 5.98 8.19 8.70
N GLY A 38 7.30 8.41 8.69
CA GLY A 38 8.05 8.76 9.88
C GLY A 38 7.84 10.23 10.25
N GLU A 39 8.40 10.64 11.39
CA GLU A 39 8.25 12.03 11.87
C GLU A 39 8.79 13.09 10.89
N LYS A 40 9.81 12.75 10.13
CA LYS A 40 10.53 13.71 9.28
C LYS A 40 10.60 13.31 7.81
N GLN A 41 10.12 12.13 7.45
CA GLN A 41 10.24 11.63 6.08
C GLN A 41 9.13 10.65 5.73
N LEU A 42 8.81 10.60 4.44
CA LEU A 42 7.85 9.66 3.91
C LEU A 42 8.43 8.24 3.90
N ASN A 43 7.55 7.26 3.95
CA ASN A 43 7.92 5.87 3.70
C ASN A 43 8.36 5.72 2.24
N PRO A 44 9.31 4.80 1.92
CA PRO A 44 9.75 4.59 0.53
C PRO A 44 8.64 4.42 -0.50
N ILE A 45 7.56 3.71 -0.16
CA ILE A 45 6.44 3.57 -1.11
C ILE A 45 5.69 4.88 -1.34
N GLN A 46 5.55 5.71 -0.31
CA GLN A 46 4.92 7.04 -0.45
C GLN A 46 5.79 7.93 -1.34
N GLU A 47 7.09 7.93 -1.13
CA GLU A 47 8.04 8.70 -1.93
C GLU A 47 8.06 8.22 -3.38
N ALA A 48 8.10 6.93 -3.59
CA ALA A 48 8.13 6.32 -4.92
C ALA A 48 6.86 6.63 -5.72
N ILE A 49 5.67 6.56 -5.10
CA ILE A 49 4.42 6.80 -5.81
C ILE A 49 4.29 8.27 -6.26
N ILE A 50 4.83 9.20 -5.49
CA ILE A 50 4.93 10.61 -5.88
C ILE A 50 5.91 10.76 -7.05
N ARG A 51 7.10 10.21 -6.89
CA ARG A 51 8.17 10.34 -7.88
C ARG A 51 7.82 9.72 -9.24
N LYS A 52 7.14 8.60 -9.24
CA LYS A 52 6.75 7.89 -10.48
C LYS A 52 5.42 8.35 -11.06
N GLY A 53 4.73 9.27 -10.38
CA GLY A 53 3.45 9.78 -10.86
C GLY A 53 2.31 8.75 -10.77
N GLY A 54 2.32 7.91 -9.74
CA GLY A 54 1.27 6.90 -9.51
C GLY A 54 0.01 7.45 -8.86
N VAL A 55 -0.09 8.76 -8.67
CA VAL A 55 -1.24 9.42 -8.06
C VAL A 55 -1.89 10.34 -9.07
N GLN A 56 -3.22 10.25 -9.22
CA GLN A 56 -4.03 11.22 -9.97
C GLN A 56 -5.08 11.82 -9.04
N CYS A 57 -6.29 11.26 -8.96
CA CYS A 57 -7.30 11.79 -8.04
C CYS A 57 -6.95 11.53 -6.56
N GLY A 58 -6.17 10.51 -6.28
CA GLY A 58 -5.71 10.17 -4.92
C GLY A 58 -6.66 9.29 -4.11
N PHE A 59 -7.84 8.97 -4.63
CA PHE A 59 -8.84 8.21 -3.86
C PHE A 59 -8.38 6.78 -3.54
N CYS A 60 -7.77 6.09 -4.50
CA CYS A 60 -7.26 4.72 -4.30
C CYS A 60 -5.94 4.69 -3.52
N THR A 61 -5.25 5.81 -3.42
CA THR A 61 -3.85 5.86 -3.00
C THR A 61 -3.61 5.32 -1.59
N PRO A 62 -4.40 5.65 -0.56
CA PRO A 62 -4.18 5.07 0.76
C PRO A 62 -4.20 3.54 0.76
N GLY A 63 -5.18 2.94 0.10
CA GLY A 63 -5.27 1.47 0.02
C GLY A 63 -4.12 0.85 -0.75
N VAL A 64 -3.76 1.45 -1.88
CA VAL A 64 -2.61 1.01 -2.69
C VAL A 64 -1.32 1.07 -1.88
N LEU A 65 -1.09 2.14 -1.12
CA LEU A 65 0.11 2.31 -0.30
C LEU A 65 0.18 1.24 0.79
N LEU A 66 -0.91 0.98 1.50
CA LEU A 66 -0.92 -0.01 2.58
C LEU A 66 -0.77 -1.45 2.06
N SER A 67 -1.44 -1.79 0.97
CA SER A 67 -1.29 -3.11 0.34
C SER A 67 0.13 -3.33 -0.18
N SER A 68 0.71 -2.30 -0.79
CA SER A 68 2.09 -2.34 -1.28
C SER A 68 3.10 -2.44 -0.13
N TYR A 69 2.88 -1.68 0.94
CA TYR A 69 3.72 -1.75 2.14
C TYR A 69 3.73 -3.16 2.74
N ALA A 70 2.55 -3.76 2.89
CA ALA A 70 2.44 -5.13 3.41
C ALA A 70 3.15 -6.14 2.50
N LEU A 71 3.02 -6.00 1.18
CA LEU A 71 3.74 -6.84 0.23
C LEU A 71 5.25 -6.73 0.42
N LEU A 72 5.78 -5.50 0.45
CA LEU A 72 7.23 -5.25 0.56
C LEU A 72 7.79 -5.72 1.91
N LYS A 73 6.99 -5.77 2.96
CA LYS A 73 7.38 -6.35 4.25
C LYS A 73 7.54 -7.87 4.17
N ARG A 74 6.65 -8.55 3.45
CA ARG A 74 6.72 -10.01 3.27
C ARG A 74 7.76 -10.41 2.25
N ASN A 75 7.87 -9.64 1.17
CA ASN A 75 8.75 -9.91 0.04
C ASN A 75 9.43 -8.61 -0.40
N PRO A 76 10.67 -8.36 0.04
CA PRO A 76 11.37 -7.11 -0.29
C PRO A 76 11.72 -6.93 -1.77
N ASN A 77 11.66 -8.00 -2.57
CA ASN A 77 11.96 -7.94 -4.00
C ASN A 77 10.90 -8.69 -4.81
N PRO A 78 9.65 -8.17 -4.86
CA PRO A 78 8.57 -8.85 -5.55
C PRO A 78 8.72 -8.80 -7.06
N SER A 79 8.26 -9.84 -7.74
CA SER A 79 8.09 -9.83 -9.18
C SER A 79 6.90 -8.94 -9.56
N GLU A 80 6.82 -8.58 -10.84
CA GLU A 80 5.65 -7.80 -11.33
C GLU A 80 4.33 -8.53 -11.08
N ASN A 81 4.29 -9.85 -11.28
CA ASN A 81 3.08 -10.63 -11.01
C ASN A 81 2.69 -10.61 -9.54
N GLU A 82 3.64 -10.72 -8.64
CA GLU A 82 3.39 -10.62 -7.20
C GLU A 82 2.84 -9.25 -6.81
N ILE A 83 3.34 -8.19 -7.44
CA ILE A 83 2.82 -6.83 -7.25
C ILE A 83 1.37 -6.75 -7.75
N ARG A 84 1.10 -7.27 -8.94
CA ARG A 84 -0.26 -7.28 -9.51
C ARG A 84 -1.24 -8.05 -8.63
N GLU A 85 -0.84 -9.20 -8.13
CA GLU A 85 -1.66 -10.01 -7.23
C GLU A 85 -1.96 -9.28 -5.92
N ALA A 86 -0.96 -8.62 -5.35
CA ALA A 86 -1.13 -7.87 -4.10
C ALA A 86 -2.08 -6.69 -4.25
N LEU A 87 -2.18 -6.11 -5.46
CA LEU A 87 -3.02 -4.94 -5.75
C LEU A 87 -4.38 -5.28 -6.35
N VAL A 88 -4.68 -6.56 -6.55
CA VAL A 88 -5.92 -6.99 -7.23
C VAL A 88 -7.18 -6.47 -6.55
N GLY A 89 -7.16 -6.30 -5.24
CA GLY A 89 -8.28 -5.79 -4.45
C GLY A 89 -8.32 -4.27 -4.31
N ASN A 90 -7.39 -3.54 -4.94
CA ASN A 90 -7.29 -2.08 -4.86
C ASN A 90 -7.61 -1.48 -6.22
N LEU A 91 -8.85 -1.01 -6.39
CA LEU A 91 -9.32 -0.49 -7.68
C LEU A 91 -8.90 0.96 -7.89
N CYS A 92 -8.38 1.24 -9.08
CA CYS A 92 -8.05 2.60 -9.53
C CYS A 92 -8.68 2.85 -10.90
N ARG A 93 -9.47 3.92 -10.99
CA ARG A 93 -10.13 4.31 -12.23
C ARG A 93 -9.26 5.20 -13.12
N CYS A 94 -8.24 5.84 -12.53
CA CYS A 94 -7.50 6.91 -13.21
C CYS A 94 -6.23 6.44 -13.90
N THR A 95 -5.40 5.62 -13.22
CA THR A 95 -3.99 5.43 -13.57
C THR A 95 -3.72 4.30 -14.57
N GLY A 96 -4.63 3.34 -14.70
CA GLY A 96 -4.37 2.11 -15.46
C GLY A 96 -3.30 1.21 -14.81
N TYR A 97 -2.90 1.49 -13.58
CA TYR A 97 -1.98 0.70 -12.75
C TYR A 97 -0.50 0.72 -13.15
N VAL A 98 -0.13 1.07 -14.36
CA VAL A 98 1.26 0.97 -14.84
C VAL A 98 2.21 1.74 -13.91
N ARG A 99 1.91 3.01 -13.63
CA ARG A 99 2.74 3.85 -12.77
C ARG A 99 2.69 3.43 -11.30
N ILE A 100 1.59 2.86 -10.86
CA ILE A 100 1.49 2.28 -9.52
C ILE A 100 2.45 1.09 -9.39
N ILE A 101 2.45 0.19 -10.36
CA ILE A 101 3.34 -0.97 -10.37
C ILE A 101 4.81 -0.53 -10.41
N GLU A 102 5.13 0.46 -11.25
CA GLU A 102 6.46 1.05 -11.31
C GLU A 102 6.88 1.66 -9.97
N SER A 103 5.94 2.28 -9.26
CA SER A 103 6.18 2.85 -7.94
C SER A 103 6.54 1.78 -6.91
N VAL A 104 5.85 0.65 -6.93
CA VAL A 104 6.14 -0.47 -6.01
C VAL A 104 7.52 -1.06 -6.31
N LYS A 105 7.86 -1.21 -7.59
CA LYS A 105 9.20 -1.65 -8.00
C LYS A 105 10.28 -0.70 -7.52
N GLU A 106 10.06 0.60 -7.66
CA GLU A 106 11.01 1.62 -7.20
C GLU A 106 11.16 1.58 -5.68
N ALA A 107 10.08 1.50 -4.94
CA ALA A 107 10.10 1.38 -3.49
C ALA A 107 10.88 0.14 -3.03
N SER A 108 10.72 -0.97 -3.73
CA SER A 108 11.48 -2.20 -3.48
C SER A 108 13.00 -1.94 -3.60
N ARG A 109 13.43 -1.27 -4.66
CA ARG A 109 14.84 -0.92 -4.86
C ARG A 109 15.36 0.00 -3.76
N MET A 110 14.56 0.99 -3.37
CA MET A 110 14.91 1.94 -2.29
C MET A 110 15.12 1.20 -0.96
N GLN A 111 14.28 0.25 -0.63
CA GLN A 111 14.43 -0.57 0.57
C GLN A 111 15.69 -1.42 0.57
N LEU A 112 16.03 -2.02 -0.57
CA LEU A 112 17.23 -2.85 -0.72
C LEU A 112 18.51 -2.03 -0.58
N VAL A 113 18.48 -0.75 -0.93
CA VAL A 113 19.64 0.15 -0.81
C VAL A 113 19.81 0.65 0.63
N THR A 114 18.72 0.82 1.37
CA THR A 114 18.75 1.37 2.73
C THR A 114 18.96 0.33 3.83
N THR A 115 18.88 -0.95 3.48
CA THR A 115 19.18 -2.06 4.39
C THR A 115 20.53 -2.67 4.10
#